data_c414666611f45b42babea0753a9e38d4
#
_entry.id   c414666611f45b42babea0753a9e38d4
#
_cell.length_a   1.000
_cell.length_b   1.000
_cell.length_c   1.000
_cell.angle_alpha   90.00
_cell.angle_beta   90.00
_cell.angle_gamma   90.00
#
_symmetry.space_group_name_H-M   'P 1'
#
loop_
_entity.id
_entity.type
_entity.pdbx_description
1 polymer ?
#
loop_
_entity_poly.entity_id
_entity_poly.type
_entity_poly.pdbx_seq_one_letter_code
_entity_poly.pdbx_strand_id
1 'polypeptide(L)'
;MHFVLALLTGLVATAPAMAEESTRIGTVSTTFRLLGRNDRIVVDRYDDPRVDGVSCYLSRAETGGVRGTLGLATDPNRFSIACRATGAVTLKADVPDNEVVFDEKASFFFKEIRVSRLFDREKRVLVYLVWSTLSIGTDGSAFNSVTAVPLER
;
A
#
# COMPACT_ATOMS: atom_id res chain seq x y z
N MET A 1 -36.91 48.01 -11.18
CA MET A 1 -36.83 46.59 -11.56
C MET A 1 -35.43 46.10 -11.20
N HIS A 2 -35.25 45.48 -10.01
CA HIS A 2 -33.96 44.99 -9.52
C HIS A 2 -33.91 43.49 -9.70
N PHE A 3 -33.02 42.99 -10.55
CA PHE A 3 -32.74 41.58 -10.69
C PHE A 3 -31.70 41.17 -9.65
N VAL A 4 -32.13 40.34 -8.72
CA VAL A 4 -31.24 39.67 -7.75
C VAL A 4 -30.75 38.37 -8.38
N LEU A 5 -29.49 38.32 -8.72
CA LEU A 5 -28.82 37.12 -9.24
C LEU A 5 -28.36 36.28 -8.05
N ALA A 6 -29.06 35.18 -7.78
CA ALA A 6 -28.67 34.21 -6.74
C ALA A 6 -27.56 33.29 -7.28
N LEU A 7 -26.34 33.45 -6.76
CA LEU A 7 -25.23 32.50 -6.97
C LEU A 7 -25.47 31.22 -6.12
N LEU A 8 -25.81 30.11 -6.76
CA LEU A 8 -25.76 28.80 -6.14
C LEU A 8 -24.28 28.30 -6.12
N THR A 9 -23.65 28.41 -4.99
CA THR A 9 -22.35 27.75 -4.73
C THR A 9 -22.61 26.27 -4.45
N GLY A 10 -22.36 25.43 -5.44
CA GLY A 10 -22.38 23.98 -5.29
C GLY A 10 -21.23 23.51 -4.41
N LEU A 11 -21.55 22.98 -3.22
CA LEU A 11 -20.58 22.34 -2.32
C LEU A 11 -20.22 20.96 -2.90
N VAL A 12 -19.04 20.85 -3.53
CA VAL A 12 -18.51 19.58 -3.96
C VAL A 12 -18.00 18.85 -2.71
N ALA A 13 -18.77 17.88 -2.22
CA ALA A 13 -18.34 17.00 -1.15
C ALA A 13 -17.27 16.05 -1.70
N THR A 14 -16.00 16.30 -1.39
CA THR A 14 -14.92 15.35 -1.59
C THR A 14 -15.08 14.22 -0.55
N ALA A 15 -15.48 13.03 -1.01
CA ALA A 15 -15.48 11.85 -0.16
C ALA A 15 -14.03 11.57 0.30
N PRO A 16 -13.78 11.29 1.60
CA PRO A 16 -12.46 10.91 2.07
C PRO A 16 -12.06 9.61 1.37
N ALA A 17 -10.85 9.56 0.82
CA ALA A 17 -10.26 8.31 0.37
C ALA A 17 -10.15 7.39 1.60
N MET A 18 -10.91 6.30 1.58
CA MET A 18 -10.83 5.27 2.63
C MET A 18 -9.45 4.64 2.52
N ALA A 19 -8.61 4.85 3.53
CA ALA A 19 -7.39 4.09 3.66
C ALA A 19 -7.80 2.62 3.83
N GLU A 20 -7.36 1.75 2.93
CA GLU A 20 -7.66 0.32 3.00
C GLU A 20 -7.00 -0.27 4.25
N GLU A 21 -7.80 -0.93 5.09
CA GLU A 21 -7.33 -1.51 6.35
C GLU A 21 -6.58 -2.83 6.05
N SER A 22 -5.29 -2.87 6.40
CA SER A 22 -4.51 -4.10 6.27
C SER A 22 -4.82 -5.09 7.39
N THR A 23 -4.80 -6.39 7.07
CA THR A 23 -4.96 -7.47 8.05
C THR A 23 -3.62 -8.14 8.32
N ARG A 24 -3.15 -8.15 9.57
CA ARG A 24 -1.94 -8.88 9.97
C ARG A 24 -2.16 -10.38 9.85
N ILE A 25 -1.40 -11.04 8.94
CA ILE A 25 -1.46 -12.49 8.73
C ILE A 25 -0.52 -13.21 9.69
N GLY A 26 0.68 -12.66 9.90
CA GLY A 26 1.64 -13.28 10.78
C GLY A 26 2.91 -12.49 10.99
N THR A 27 3.74 -13.05 11.88
CA THR A 27 5.02 -12.44 12.25
C THR A 27 6.04 -13.56 12.51
N VAL A 28 7.26 -13.38 11.98
CA VAL A 28 8.39 -14.29 12.22
C VAL A 28 9.52 -13.51 12.88
N SER A 29 9.93 -13.91 14.09
CA SER A 29 11.11 -13.34 14.76
C SER A 29 12.38 -13.79 14.05
N THR A 30 13.28 -12.84 13.77
CA THR A 30 14.54 -13.08 13.06
C THR A 30 15.76 -13.01 13.97
N THR A 31 15.60 -12.47 15.17
CA THR A 31 16.65 -12.38 16.20
C THR A 31 16.11 -12.79 17.56
N PHE A 32 17.03 -13.05 18.49
CA PHE A 32 16.72 -13.20 19.91
C PHE A 32 17.43 -12.09 20.69
N ARG A 33 16.65 -11.32 21.46
CA ARG A 33 17.17 -10.28 22.36
C ARG A 33 16.76 -10.57 23.78
N LEU A 34 17.70 -10.45 24.71
CA LEU A 34 17.42 -10.61 26.16
C LEU A 34 16.58 -9.46 26.72
N LEU A 35 16.68 -8.28 26.12
CA LEU A 35 15.93 -7.08 26.50
C LEU A 35 15.29 -6.45 25.27
N GLY A 36 13.98 -6.14 25.37
CA GLY A 36 13.21 -5.54 24.30
C GLY A 36 12.64 -6.54 23.30
N ARG A 37 11.97 -6.02 22.26
CA ARG A 37 11.38 -6.83 21.20
C ARG A 37 12.45 -7.36 20.26
N ASN A 38 12.26 -8.56 19.75
CA ASN A 38 13.09 -9.12 18.67
C ASN A 38 12.85 -8.36 17.35
N ASP A 39 13.87 -8.38 16.49
CA ASP A 39 13.67 -8.05 15.08
C ASP A 39 12.78 -9.11 14.46
N ARG A 40 11.93 -8.71 13.52
CA ARG A 40 10.91 -9.61 12.96
C ARG A 40 10.57 -9.24 11.52
N ILE A 41 10.05 -10.19 10.80
CA ILE A 41 9.36 -9.97 9.54
C ILE A 41 7.86 -10.08 9.84
N VAL A 42 7.11 -9.12 9.37
CA VAL A 42 5.65 -9.13 9.43
C VAL A 42 5.08 -9.33 8.04
N VAL A 43 3.92 -9.99 7.96
CA VAL A 43 3.18 -10.16 6.72
C VAL A 43 1.77 -9.62 6.93
N ASP A 44 1.42 -8.63 6.14
CA ASP A 44 0.10 -8.03 6.13
C ASP A 44 -0.58 -8.32 4.77
N ARG A 45 -1.88 -8.59 4.82
CA ARG A 45 -2.74 -8.70 3.65
C ARG A 45 -3.54 -7.42 3.50
N TYR A 46 -3.72 -6.99 2.28
CA TYR A 46 -4.72 -6.02 1.87
C TYR A 46 -5.40 -6.49 0.57
N ASP A 47 -6.62 -6.06 0.38
CA ASP A 47 -7.43 -6.37 -0.80
C ASP A 47 -7.54 -5.11 -1.66
N ASP A 48 -7.61 -5.25 -2.99
CA ASP A 48 -7.71 -4.09 -3.87
C ASP A 48 -9.11 -3.46 -3.75
N PRO A 49 -9.24 -2.17 -3.46
CA PRO A 49 -10.54 -1.52 -3.26
C PRO A 49 -11.43 -1.50 -4.51
N ARG A 50 -10.82 -1.59 -5.71
CA ARG A 50 -11.54 -1.55 -6.99
C ARG A 50 -11.59 -2.88 -7.74
N VAL A 51 -10.98 -3.93 -7.17
CA VAL A 51 -10.90 -5.24 -7.82
C VAL A 51 -11.30 -6.33 -6.84
N ASP A 52 -12.39 -7.03 -7.11
CA ASP A 52 -12.76 -8.21 -6.34
C ASP A 52 -11.86 -9.39 -6.69
N GLY A 53 -11.66 -10.29 -5.75
CA GLY A 53 -10.96 -11.55 -5.95
C GLY A 53 -9.44 -11.42 -6.04
N VAL A 54 -8.85 -10.29 -5.64
CA VAL A 54 -7.40 -10.11 -5.54
C VAL A 54 -7.01 -9.78 -4.11
N SER A 55 -6.09 -10.55 -3.55
CA SER A 55 -5.44 -10.23 -2.27
C SER A 55 -3.94 -10.11 -2.46
N CYS A 56 -3.36 -9.09 -1.85
CA CYS A 56 -1.94 -8.81 -1.85
C CYS A 56 -1.35 -9.03 -0.46
N TYR A 57 -0.22 -9.71 -0.40
CA TYR A 57 0.53 -10.00 0.82
C TYR A 57 1.83 -9.21 0.77
N LEU A 58 1.98 -8.29 1.70
CA LEU A 58 3.16 -7.44 1.85
C LEU A 58 3.97 -7.94 3.04
N SER A 59 5.20 -8.38 2.79
CA SER A 59 6.16 -8.66 3.86
C SER A 59 7.09 -7.47 4.06
N ARG A 60 7.42 -7.16 5.32
CA ARG A 60 8.34 -6.09 5.67
C ARG A 60 9.11 -6.41 6.95
N ALA A 61 10.34 -5.90 7.04
CA ALA A 61 11.17 -6.05 8.23
C ALA A 61 10.84 -4.97 9.26
N GLU A 62 10.70 -5.38 10.52
CA GLU A 62 10.58 -4.47 11.67
C GLU A 62 11.74 -4.70 12.63
N THR A 63 12.46 -3.63 12.96
CA THR A 63 13.53 -3.65 13.95
C THR A 63 12.95 -3.68 15.36
N GLY A 64 13.47 -4.52 16.21
CA GLY A 64 13.13 -4.59 17.65
C GLY A 64 13.89 -3.58 18.50
N GLY A 65 13.99 -3.88 19.82
CA GLY A 65 14.67 -3.06 20.80
C GLY A 65 13.97 -1.73 21.08
N VAL A 66 14.71 -0.76 21.60
CA VAL A 66 14.19 0.57 21.98
C VAL A 66 13.63 1.34 20.77
N ARG A 67 14.23 1.18 19.59
CA ARG A 67 13.73 1.80 18.35
C ARG A 67 12.36 1.26 17.96
N GLY A 68 12.11 -0.03 18.17
CA GLY A 68 10.81 -0.66 17.91
C GLY A 68 9.69 -0.15 18.82
N THR A 69 10.00 0.20 20.07
CA THR A 69 9.02 0.77 21.02
C THR A 69 8.70 2.22 20.72
N LEU A 70 9.57 2.95 20.01
CA LEU A 70 9.37 4.33 19.60
C LEU A 70 8.67 4.49 18.24
N GLY A 71 8.15 3.41 17.64
CA GLY A 71 7.50 3.45 16.33
C GLY A 71 8.46 3.60 15.14
N LEU A 72 9.77 3.46 15.37
CA LEU A 72 10.83 3.55 14.35
C LEU A 72 11.24 2.16 13.82
N ALA A 73 10.33 1.21 13.93
CA ALA A 73 10.62 -0.21 13.78
C ALA A 73 10.71 -0.69 12.33
N THR A 74 10.04 -0.04 11.40
CA THR A 74 9.98 -0.51 10.02
C THR A 74 11.20 -0.07 9.23
N ASP A 75 11.89 -1.04 8.60
CA ASP A 75 12.90 -0.75 7.59
C ASP A 75 12.21 -0.60 6.23
N PRO A 76 12.06 0.62 5.68
CA PRO A 76 11.34 0.87 4.44
C PRO A 76 12.07 0.34 3.21
N ASN A 77 13.25 -0.22 3.37
CA ASN A 77 14.07 -0.74 2.29
C ASN A 77 14.03 -2.28 2.20
N ARG A 78 13.29 -2.95 3.11
CA ARG A 78 13.22 -4.42 3.18
C ARG A 78 11.77 -4.87 3.17
N PHE A 79 11.23 -4.96 1.97
CA PHE A 79 9.86 -5.42 1.73
C PHE A 79 9.77 -6.26 0.45
N SER A 80 8.69 -7.00 0.34
CA SER A 80 8.32 -7.75 -0.86
C SER A 80 6.81 -7.86 -0.95
N ILE A 81 6.29 -8.00 -2.17
CA ILE A 81 4.86 -8.14 -2.42
C ILE A 81 4.56 -9.39 -3.23
N ALA A 82 3.46 -10.05 -2.90
CA ALA A 82 2.88 -11.13 -3.69
C ALA A 82 1.36 -10.96 -3.74
N CYS A 83 0.81 -10.68 -4.93
CA CYS A 83 -0.64 -10.65 -5.12
C CYS A 83 -1.12 -11.93 -5.80
N ARG A 84 -2.31 -12.39 -5.42
CA ARG A 84 -2.92 -13.61 -5.93
C ARG A 84 -4.40 -13.41 -6.17
N ALA A 85 -4.91 -14.11 -7.18
CA ALA A 85 -6.34 -14.33 -7.29
C ALA A 85 -6.79 -15.25 -6.13
N THR A 86 -7.73 -14.77 -5.34
CA THR A 86 -8.36 -15.50 -4.21
C THR A 86 -9.81 -15.83 -4.51
N GLY A 87 -10.29 -15.48 -5.71
CA GLY A 87 -11.61 -15.72 -6.26
C GLY A 87 -11.66 -15.26 -7.72
N ALA A 88 -12.83 -15.14 -8.29
CA ALA A 88 -13.02 -14.56 -9.61
C ALA A 88 -12.57 -13.10 -9.60
N VAL A 89 -11.65 -12.75 -10.49
CA VAL A 89 -11.07 -11.39 -10.56
C VAL A 89 -11.99 -10.50 -11.37
N THR A 90 -12.69 -9.57 -10.73
CA THR A 90 -13.63 -8.65 -11.39
C THR A 90 -13.36 -7.20 -11.01
N LEU A 91 -13.47 -6.31 -12.00
CA LEU A 91 -13.33 -4.87 -11.78
C LEU A 91 -14.66 -4.30 -11.26
N LYS A 92 -14.64 -3.66 -10.07
CA LYS A 92 -15.83 -3.04 -9.47
C LYS A 92 -16.27 -1.75 -10.18
N ALA A 93 -15.31 -1.05 -10.77
CA ALA A 93 -15.52 0.24 -11.44
C ALA A 93 -14.47 0.43 -12.53
N ASP A 94 -14.50 1.58 -13.18
CA ASP A 94 -13.41 1.97 -14.07
C ASP A 94 -12.10 2.05 -13.29
N VAL A 95 -11.12 1.28 -13.72
CA VAL A 95 -9.83 1.14 -13.07
C VAL A 95 -8.82 1.99 -13.83
N PRO A 96 -8.25 3.02 -13.19
CA PRO A 96 -7.19 3.82 -13.77
C PRO A 96 -5.97 2.98 -14.16
N ASP A 97 -5.24 3.40 -15.22
CA ASP A 97 -4.02 2.72 -15.66
C ASP A 97 -2.89 2.77 -14.63
N ASN A 98 -2.95 3.73 -13.70
CA ASN A 98 -2.04 3.84 -12.56
C ASN A 98 -2.78 4.45 -11.37
N GLU A 99 -2.79 3.76 -10.23
CA GLU A 99 -3.40 4.24 -8.99
C GLU A 99 -2.64 3.70 -7.78
N VAL A 100 -2.40 4.55 -6.78
CA VAL A 100 -1.93 4.07 -5.47
C VAL A 100 -3.13 3.46 -4.75
N VAL A 101 -3.09 2.13 -4.54
CA VAL A 101 -4.19 1.36 -3.94
C VAL A 101 -3.99 1.10 -2.46
N PHE A 102 -2.75 1.21 -1.98
CA PHE A 102 -2.40 1.05 -0.58
C PHE A 102 -1.20 1.91 -0.22
N ASP A 103 -1.24 2.55 0.94
CA ASP A 103 -0.09 3.26 1.51
C ASP A 103 0.02 2.93 3.00
N GLU A 104 1.24 2.77 3.48
CA GLU A 104 1.55 2.56 4.89
C GLU A 104 2.70 3.45 5.32
N LYS A 105 2.47 4.21 6.39
CA LYS A 105 3.50 5.04 7.01
C LYS A 105 4.51 4.15 7.74
N ALA A 106 5.68 3.99 7.16
CA ALA A 106 6.73 3.10 7.68
C ALA A 106 7.53 3.71 8.83
N SER A 107 7.53 5.03 9.02
CA SER A 107 8.22 5.69 10.11
C SER A 107 7.71 7.12 10.37
N PHE A 108 8.00 7.63 11.57
CA PHE A 108 7.73 9.02 11.96
C PHE A 108 8.46 10.06 11.08
N PHE A 109 9.49 9.65 10.32
CA PHE A 109 10.36 10.51 9.53
C PHE A 109 10.18 10.29 8.00
N PHE A 110 8.99 10.55 7.47
CA PHE A 110 8.72 10.75 6.03
C PHE A 110 9.01 9.58 5.07
N LYS A 111 9.09 8.36 5.55
CA LYS A 111 9.20 7.18 4.69
C LYS A 111 7.87 6.43 4.67
N GLU A 112 7.36 6.23 3.48
CA GLU A 112 6.12 5.47 3.24
C GLU A 112 6.41 4.31 2.32
N ILE A 113 5.71 3.20 2.55
CA ILE A 113 5.64 2.10 1.59
C ILE A 113 4.30 2.26 0.87
N ARG A 114 4.35 2.32 -0.45
CA ARG A 114 3.17 2.46 -1.30
C ARG A 114 3.06 1.29 -2.24
N VAL A 115 1.83 0.93 -2.57
CA VAL A 115 1.53 -0.03 -3.61
C VAL A 115 0.71 0.66 -4.69
N SER A 116 1.26 0.67 -5.89
CA SER A 116 0.57 1.14 -7.08
C SER A 116 0.05 -0.04 -7.88
N ARG A 117 -1.19 0.04 -8.33
CA ARG A 117 -1.74 -0.85 -9.34
C ARG A 117 -1.59 -0.21 -10.70
N LEU A 118 -0.97 -0.93 -11.62
CA LEU A 118 -0.86 -0.60 -13.03
C LEU A 118 -1.74 -1.59 -13.82
N PHE A 119 -2.38 -1.13 -14.90
CA PHE A 119 -3.20 -2.00 -15.72
C PHE A 119 -2.61 -2.16 -17.13
N ASP A 120 -2.03 -3.33 -17.40
CA ASP A 120 -1.67 -3.75 -18.75
C ASP A 120 -2.95 -4.19 -19.48
N ARG A 121 -3.56 -3.26 -20.20
CA ARG A 121 -4.83 -3.50 -20.91
C ARG A 121 -4.68 -4.48 -22.05
N GLU A 122 -3.52 -4.51 -22.72
CA GLU A 122 -3.27 -5.41 -23.85
C GLU A 122 -3.27 -6.87 -23.40
N LYS A 123 -2.58 -7.17 -22.32
CA LYS A 123 -2.47 -8.53 -21.76
C LYS A 123 -3.58 -8.85 -20.76
N ARG A 124 -4.39 -7.86 -20.39
CA ARG A 124 -5.43 -7.97 -19.33
C ARG A 124 -4.84 -8.43 -18.01
N VAL A 125 -3.77 -7.77 -17.58
CA VAL A 125 -3.04 -8.10 -16.35
C VAL A 125 -2.99 -6.87 -15.43
N LEU A 126 -3.33 -7.07 -14.17
CA LEU A 126 -3.11 -6.10 -13.12
C LEU A 126 -1.71 -6.31 -12.54
N VAL A 127 -0.90 -5.27 -12.57
CA VAL A 127 0.47 -5.28 -12.06
C VAL A 127 0.51 -4.45 -10.79
N TYR A 128 0.94 -5.04 -9.68
CA TYR A 128 1.09 -4.36 -8.39
C TYR A 128 2.56 -4.13 -8.11
N LEU A 129 2.92 -2.87 -7.98
CA LEU A 129 4.26 -2.38 -7.70
C LEU A 129 4.30 -1.82 -6.29
N VAL A 130 5.02 -2.47 -5.37
CA VAL A 130 5.35 -1.88 -4.08
C VAL A 130 6.65 -1.10 -4.18
N TRP A 131 6.68 0.09 -3.59
CA TRP A 131 7.84 0.97 -3.62
C TRP A 131 7.90 1.85 -2.36
N SER A 132 9.10 2.25 -1.97
CA SER A 132 9.31 3.16 -0.85
C SER A 132 9.51 4.59 -1.33
N THR A 133 8.92 5.54 -0.61
CA THR A 133 9.26 6.96 -0.82
C THR A 133 10.70 7.21 -0.34
N LEU A 134 11.41 8.06 -1.08
CA LEU A 134 12.78 8.43 -0.72
C LEU A 134 12.78 9.47 0.40
N SER A 135 13.72 9.34 1.33
CA SER A 135 14.01 10.41 2.28
C SER A 135 14.74 11.55 1.58
N ILE A 136 14.53 12.78 2.05
CA ILE A 136 15.29 13.94 1.62
C ILE A 136 16.79 13.66 1.85
N GLY A 137 17.60 13.80 0.79
CA GLY A 137 19.06 13.64 0.86
C GLY A 137 19.60 12.26 0.52
N THR A 138 18.78 11.34 0.01
CA THR A 138 19.26 10.07 -0.56
C THR A 138 19.44 10.19 -2.08
N ASP A 139 20.39 9.45 -2.62
CA ASP A 139 20.83 9.49 -4.03
C ASP A 139 19.91 8.73 -5.02
N GLY A 140 18.66 8.59 -4.72
CA GLY A 140 17.63 8.50 -5.73
C GLY A 140 17.10 7.14 -6.15
N SER A 141 17.52 5.99 -5.62
CA SER A 141 16.91 4.70 -5.99
C SER A 141 15.82 4.30 -5.01
N ALA A 142 14.55 4.26 -5.44
CA ALA A 142 13.47 3.67 -4.67
C ALA A 142 13.59 2.14 -4.67
N PHE A 143 13.57 1.53 -3.50
CA PHE A 143 13.40 0.07 -3.39
C PHE A 143 12.01 -0.30 -3.89
N ASN A 144 11.92 -1.36 -4.68
CA ASN A 144 10.66 -1.81 -5.25
C ASN A 144 10.62 -3.32 -5.43
N SER A 145 9.39 -3.83 -5.54
CA SER A 145 9.10 -5.20 -5.92
C SER A 145 7.79 -5.24 -6.69
N VAL A 146 7.64 -6.17 -7.61
CA VAL A 146 6.50 -6.24 -8.51
C VAL A 146 5.89 -7.64 -8.52
N THR A 147 4.58 -7.69 -8.68
CA THR A 147 3.80 -8.92 -8.91
C THR A 147 2.67 -8.64 -9.88
N ALA A 148 2.12 -9.67 -10.51
CA ALA A 148 1.09 -9.53 -11.51
C ALA A 148 -0.02 -10.57 -11.33
N VAL A 149 -1.27 -10.16 -11.57
CA VAL A 149 -2.46 -11.00 -11.48
C VAL A 149 -3.24 -10.86 -12.78
N PRO A 150 -3.43 -11.93 -13.56
CA PRO A 150 -4.24 -11.87 -14.76
C PRO A 150 -5.72 -11.69 -14.42
N LEU A 151 -6.44 -10.92 -15.23
CA LEU A 151 -7.89 -10.97 -15.28
C LEU A 151 -8.29 -12.24 -16.00
N GLU A 152 -9.22 -12.99 -15.42
CA GLU A 152 -9.77 -14.18 -16.11
C GLU A 152 -10.42 -13.77 -17.45
N ARG A 153 -10.35 -14.67 -18.43
CA ARG A 153 -10.91 -14.47 -19.77
C ARG A 153 -12.40 -14.75 -19.77
#